data_2a6ef25961ca8295033b4aa24f34ac70
#
_entry.id   2a6ef25961ca8295033b4aa24f34ac70
#
_cell.length_a   1.000
_cell.length_b   1.000
_cell.length_c   1.000
_cell.angle_alpha   90.00
_cell.angle_beta   90.00
_cell.angle_gamma   90.00
#
_symmetry.space_group_name_H-M   'P 1'
#
loop_
_entity.id
_entity.type
_entity.pdbx_description
1 polymer ?
#
loop_
_entity_poly.entity_id
_entity_poly.type
_entity_poly.pdbx_seq_one_letter_code
_entity_poly.pdbx_strand_id
1 'polypeptide(L)'
;SYFADEHGDPSDFDGQGSRVYNVLPNALLVNFQSVQVYLLPDRFQQSVRVVAEPMPANLVIENRLKNAKGECWASIEAAQATQYDRLIVTGTYRPNCGEFSAPRAVLTAPTFAYGVFRTLWEESGGSLSGDLRIGSVADLNNATDTSLPDATDTLPPLFLRMMSPPLTDVITYINKYSNNVMARNLFLTLGAETFEPPATLA
;
A
#
# COMPACT_ATOMS: atom_id res chain seq x y z
N SER A 1 19.05 -0.87 -2.69
CA SER A 1 17.70 -1.34 -3.00
C SER A 1 17.76 -2.55 -3.90
N TYR A 2 16.81 -3.47 -3.77
CA TYR A 2 16.72 -4.67 -4.61
C TYR A 2 16.16 -4.34 -6.00
N PHE A 3 15.21 -3.40 -6.04
CA PHE A 3 14.74 -2.78 -7.27
C PHE A 3 15.22 -1.33 -7.31
N ALA A 4 15.47 -0.80 -8.51
CA ALA A 4 15.61 0.62 -8.71
C ALA A 4 14.28 1.32 -8.37
N ASP A 5 14.37 2.58 -7.97
CA ASP A 5 13.15 3.38 -7.79
C ASP A 5 12.49 3.55 -9.15
N GLU A 6 11.34 2.94 -9.32
CA GLU A 6 10.51 3.11 -10.50
C GLU A 6 9.86 4.51 -10.45
N HIS A 7 10.40 5.39 -11.25
CA HIS A 7 9.82 6.73 -11.45
C HIS A 7 8.69 6.63 -12.47
N GLY A 8 7.48 6.40 -11.98
CA GLY A 8 6.27 6.39 -12.80
C GLY A 8 5.10 6.97 -12.03
N ASP A 9 4.10 7.45 -12.75
CA ASP A 9 2.81 7.78 -12.16
C ASP A 9 1.86 6.59 -12.35
N PRO A 10 1.27 6.02 -11.28
CA PRO A 10 0.25 4.98 -11.43
C PRO A 10 -0.90 5.36 -12.36
N SER A 11 -1.12 6.65 -12.60
CA SER A 11 -2.15 7.14 -13.52
C SER A 11 -1.77 7.12 -15.00
N ASP A 12 -0.51 6.88 -15.36
CA ASP A 12 -0.03 6.95 -16.75
C ASP A 12 -0.71 5.95 -17.68
N PHE A 13 -1.22 4.84 -17.15
CA PHE A 13 -1.84 3.80 -17.97
C PHE A 13 -3.27 4.16 -18.44
N ASP A 14 -4.12 4.65 -17.52
CA ASP A 14 -5.56 4.87 -17.79
C ASP A 14 -6.16 6.07 -17.01
N GLY A 15 -5.32 6.91 -16.43
CA GLY A 15 -5.74 8.05 -15.62
C GLY A 15 -6.29 7.67 -14.22
N GLN A 16 -6.24 6.39 -13.82
CA GLN A 16 -6.83 5.91 -12.59
C GLN A 16 -5.77 5.40 -11.59
N GLY A 17 -4.88 6.27 -11.15
CA GLY A 17 -3.74 5.94 -10.30
C GLY A 17 -4.09 5.22 -8.98
N SER A 18 -5.31 5.38 -8.46
CA SER A 18 -5.76 4.67 -7.25
C SER A 18 -6.31 3.26 -7.49
N ARG A 19 -6.26 2.76 -8.72
CA ARG A 19 -6.62 1.38 -9.02
C ARG A 19 -5.48 0.43 -8.66
N VAL A 20 -5.83 -0.69 -8.02
CA VAL A 20 -4.84 -1.66 -7.51
C VAL A 20 -3.97 -2.25 -8.63
N TYR A 21 -4.51 -2.42 -9.83
CA TYR A 21 -3.75 -2.94 -10.97
C TYR A 21 -2.71 -1.95 -11.55
N ASN A 22 -2.78 -0.68 -11.15
CA ASN A 22 -1.84 0.37 -11.56
C ASN A 22 -0.70 0.57 -10.54
N VAL A 23 -0.71 -0.14 -9.41
CA VAL A 23 0.36 -0.07 -8.41
C VAL A 23 1.70 -0.37 -9.05
N LEU A 24 2.67 0.49 -8.77
CA LEU A 24 4.04 0.32 -9.25
C LEU A 24 4.72 -0.83 -8.50
N PRO A 25 5.61 -1.58 -9.16
CA PRO A 25 6.38 -2.62 -8.50
C PRO A 25 7.30 -2.03 -7.42
N ASN A 26 7.44 -2.74 -6.33
CA ASN A 26 8.33 -2.35 -5.25
C ASN A 26 8.80 -3.58 -4.47
N ALA A 27 10.04 -3.58 -4.02
CA ALA A 27 10.59 -4.68 -3.24
C ALA A 27 9.90 -4.86 -1.87
N LEU A 28 9.29 -3.79 -1.34
CA LEU A 28 8.49 -3.80 -0.11
C LEU A 28 7.00 -3.59 -0.43
N LEU A 29 6.46 -4.41 -1.30
CA LEU A 29 5.04 -4.33 -1.66
C LEU A 29 4.20 -5.22 -0.75
N VAL A 30 3.47 -4.61 0.17
CA VAL A 30 2.56 -5.27 1.10
C VAL A 30 1.12 -5.08 0.62
N ASN A 31 0.34 -6.15 0.55
CA ASN A 31 -1.09 -6.16 0.19
C ASN A 31 -1.43 -5.33 -1.06
N PHE A 32 -0.56 -5.34 -2.08
CA PHE A 32 -0.69 -4.49 -3.28
C PHE A 32 -0.91 -3.01 -2.96
N GLN A 33 -0.39 -2.53 -1.81
CA GLN A 33 -0.54 -1.13 -1.40
C GLN A 33 -2.02 -0.69 -1.37
N SER A 34 -2.92 -1.62 -1.04
CA SER A 34 -4.36 -1.41 -1.18
C SER A 34 -5.12 -1.59 0.11
N VAL A 35 -6.20 -0.85 0.21
CA VAL A 35 -7.22 -1.01 1.23
C VAL A 35 -8.57 -1.33 0.58
N GLN A 36 -9.37 -2.17 1.22
CA GLN A 36 -10.78 -2.35 0.86
C GLN A 36 -11.59 -1.26 1.55
N VAL A 37 -12.20 -0.39 0.78
CA VAL A 37 -13.03 0.70 1.29
C VAL A 37 -14.47 0.22 1.33
N TYR A 38 -15.12 0.37 2.48
CA TYR A 38 -16.52 -0.02 2.70
C TYR A 38 -17.36 1.22 2.97
N LEU A 39 -18.50 1.29 2.31
CA LEU A 39 -19.59 2.21 2.60
C LEU A 39 -20.66 1.43 3.36
N LEU A 40 -20.84 1.76 4.62
CA LEU A 40 -21.73 1.07 5.56
C LEU A 40 -22.89 1.99 5.95
N PRO A 41 -24.06 1.86 5.29
CA PRO A 41 -25.25 2.64 5.63
C PRO A 41 -25.78 2.29 7.01
N ASP A 42 -26.08 3.30 7.82
CA ASP A 42 -26.74 3.18 9.11
C ASP A 42 -28.13 3.85 9.06
N ARG A 43 -29.17 3.04 9.06
CA ARG A 43 -30.55 3.52 9.00
C ARG A 43 -31.01 4.16 10.31
N PHE A 44 -30.44 3.77 11.42
CA PHE A 44 -30.79 4.33 12.73
C PHE A 44 -30.16 5.71 12.93
N GLN A 45 -28.90 5.86 12.58
CA GLN A 45 -28.19 7.15 12.67
C GLN A 45 -28.41 8.05 11.46
N GLN A 46 -29.13 7.58 10.43
CA GLN A 46 -29.35 8.29 9.17
C GLN A 46 -28.04 8.78 8.52
N SER A 47 -27.00 7.96 8.61
CA SER A 47 -25.66 8.27 8.15
C SER A 47 -25.08 7.12 7.31
N VAL A 48 -23.98 7.39 6.63
CA VAL A 48 -23.17 6.39 5.94
C VAL A 48 -21.74 6.47 6.49
N ARG A 49 -21.32 5.41 7.14
CA ARG A 49 -19.95 5.29 7.63
C ARG A 49 -19.04 4.77 6.52
N VAL A 50 -17.88 5.38 6.39
CA VAL A 50 -16.81 4.93 5.48
C VAL A 50 -15.67 4.37 6.32
N VAL A 51 -15.26 3.16 6.02
CA VAL A 51 -14.12 2.50 6.67
C VAL A 51 -13.21 1.88 5.62
N ALA A 52 -11.94 1.70 5.96
CA ALA A 52 -10.96 1.02 5.12
C ALA A 52 -10.28 -0.11 5.89
N GLU A 53 -9.97 -1.21 5.21
CA GLU A 53 -9.30 -2.37 5.80
C GLU A 53 -8.23 -2.92 4.83
N PRO A 54 -6.97 -3.09 5.29
CA PRO A 54 -6.46 -2.60 6.57
C PRO A 54 -6.54 -1.07 6.66
N MET A 55 -6.52 -0.51 7.86
CA MET A 55 -6.46 0.94 8.06
C MET A 55 -5.04 1.37 8.43
N PRO A 56 -4.23 1.86 7.49
CA PRO A 56 -2.90 2.37 7.81
C PRO A 56 -2.98 3.60 8.74
N ALA A 57 -2.11 3.68 9.74
CA ALA A 57 -2.11 4.76 10.73
C ALA A 57 -1.92 6.17 10.12
N ASN A 58 -1.33 6.23 8.94
CA ASN A 58 -1.07 7.46 8.19
C ASN A 58 -2.04 7.72 7.03
N LEU A 59 -3.18 7.00 6.97
CA LEU A 59 -4.22 7.21 5.98
C LEU A 59 -5.38 8.04 6.57
N VAL A 60 -5.80 9.07 5.86
CA VAL A 60 -6.95 9.91 6.23
C VAL A 60 -8.13 9.62 5.31
N ILE A 61 -9.30 9.36 5.87
CA ILE A 61 -10.54 9.20 5.10
C ILE A 61 -11.41 10.45 5.24
N GLU A 62 -11.70 11.08 4.11
CA GLU A 62 -12.64 12.19 4.01
C GLU A 62 -13.98 11.70 3.45
N ASN A 63 -14.95 11.52 4.32
CA ASN A 63 -16.30 11.21 3.91
C ASN A 63 -17.07 12.50 3.55
N ARG A 64 -17.24 12.74 2.26
CA ARG A 64 -17.98 13.87 1.68
C ARG A 64 -19.28 13.41 1.00
N LEU A 65 -19.81 12.26 1.39
CA LEU A 65 -21.06 11.74 0.87
C LEU A 65 -22.23 12.65 1.25
N LYS A 66 -23.17 12.83 0.31
CA LYS A 66 -24.38 13.60 0.51
C LYS A 66 -25.57 12.66 0.76
N ASN A 67 -26.27 12.87 1.87
CA ASN A 67 -27.55 12.20 2.14
C ASN A 67 -28.69 12.98 1.43
N ALA A 68 -28.73 12.88 0.11
CA ALA A 68 -29.71 13.58 -0.74
C ALA A 68 -30.58 12.59 -1.52
N LYS A 69 -31.73 13.02 -1.96
CA LYS A 69 -32.59 12.22 -2.88
C LYS A 69 -31.86 12.05 -4.21
N GLY A 70 -31.90 10.87 -4.79
CA GLY A 70 -31.24 10.53 -6.05
C GLY A 70 -30.78 9.09 -6.08
N GLU A 71 -30.04 8.73 -7.11
CA GLU A 71 -29.41 7.41 -7.23
C GLU A 71 -28.29 7.20 -6.20
N CYS A 72 -28.13 5.97 -5.78
CA CYS A 72 -27.03 5.58 -4.90
C CYS A 72 -25.75 5.45 -5.73
N TRP A 73 -24.84 6.40 -5.61
CA TRP A 73 -23.54 6.30 -6.23
C TRP A 73 -22.44 6.94 -5.36
N ALA A 74 -21.25 6.44 -5.47
CA ALA A 74 -20.08 7.00 -4.79
C ALA A 74 -18.84 6.91 -5.67
N SER A 75 -18.02 7.96 -5.64
CA SER A 75 -16.65 7.95 -6.11
C SER A 75 -15.72 7.84 -4.91
N ILE A 76 -14.72 6.98 -5.04
CA ILE A 76 -13.67 6.76 -4.03
C ILE A 76 -12.35 7.04 -4.72
N GLU A 77 -11.67 8.10 -4.34
CA GLU A 77 -10.44 8.57 -4.96
C GLU A 77 -9.35 8.76 -3.90
N ALA A 78 -8.14 8.34 -4.21
CA ALA A 78 -6.96 8.71 -3.43
C ALA A 78 -6.41 10.03 -3.96
N ALA A 79 -6.09 10.97 -3.09
CA ALA A 79 -5.56 12.27 -3.47
C ALA A 79 -4.10 12.15 -3.92
N GLN A 80 -3.83 12.37 -5.19
CA GLN A 80 -2.48 12.29 -5.77
C GLN A 80 -1.51 13.34 -5.22
N ALA A 81 -2.03 14.54 -4.95
CA ALA A 81 -1.21 15.67 -4.47
C ALA A 81 -0.51 15.43 -3.13
N THR A 82 -0.94 14.42 -2.38
CA THR A 82 -0.49 14.12 -1.01
C THR A 82 0.05 12.68 -0.88
N GLN A 83 0.70 12.16 -1.92
CA GLN A 83 1.22 10.78 -1.94
C GLN A 83 0.14 9.71 -1.67
N TYR A 84 -1.11 9.98 -2.06
CA TYR A 84 -2.26 9.08 -1.84
C TYR A 84 -2.57 8.79 -0.36
N ASP A 85 -2.13 9.64 0.56
CA ASP A 85 -2.36 9.50 2.01
C ASP A 85 -3.78 9.87 2.45
N ARG A 86 -4.63 10.27 1.49
CA ARG A 86 -6.00 10.71 1.73
C ARG A 86 -6.97 10.06 0.76
N LEU A 87 -7.96 9.36 1.30
CA LEU A 87 -9.11 8.86 0.57
C LEU A 87 -10.27 9.86 0.65
N ILE A 88 -10.73 10.33 -0.49
CA ILE A 88 -11.87 11.22 -0.60
C ILE A 88 -13.04 10.45 -1.17
N VAL A 89 -14.12 10.32 -0.40
CA VAL A 89 -15.35 9.64 -0.81
C VAL A 89 -16.44 10.67 -1.04
N THR A 90 -16.88 10.78 -2.29
CA THR A 90 -17.90 11.74 -2.72
C THR A 90 -19.09 11.03 -3.34
N GLY A 91 -20.18 11.74 -3.53
CA GLY A 91 -21.36 11.21 -4.20
C GLY A 91 -22.64 11.37 -3.40
N THR A 92 -23.68 10.70 -3.88
CA THR A 92 -24.99 10.63 -3.20
C THR A 92 -25.20 9.21 -2.70
N TYR A 93 -25.12 9.03 -1.39
CA TYR A 93 -25.28 7.73 -0.75
C TYR A 93 -26.08 7.88 0.53
N ARG A 94 -27.18 7.12 0.62
CA ARG A 94 -28.17 7.26 1.69
C ARG A 94 -28.20 6.03 2.58
N PRO A 95 -28.78 6.13 3.79
CA PRO A 95 -28.97 4.99 4.67
C PRO A 95 -29.79 3.82 4.05
N ASN A 96 -30.56 4.09 3.00
CA ASN A 96 -31.32 3.07 2.28
C ASN A 96 -30.57 2.44 1.09
N CYS A 97 -29.37 2.94 0.74
CA CYS A 97 -28.49 2.28 -0.20
C CYS A 97 -27.97 0.99 0.44
N GLY A 98 -27.63 0.01 -0.36
CA GLY A 98 -26.96 -1.21 0.13
C GLY A 98 -25.53 -0.93 0.58
N GLU A 99 -24.91 -1.90 1.21
CA GLU A 99 -23.46 -1.87 1.44
C GLU A 99 -22.72 -1.88 0.10
N PHE A 100 -21.63 -1.15 0.04
CA PHE A 100 -20.76 -1.11 -1.13
C PHE A 100 -19.31 -1.22 -0.68
N SER A 101 -18.50 -1.91 -1.48
CA SER A 101 -17.06 -1.92 -1.24
C SER A 101 -16.26 -1.89 -2.54
N ALA A 102 -15.09 -1.30 -2.47
CA ALA A 102 -14.15 -1.26 -3.59
C ALA A 102 -12.70 -1.16 -3.09
N PRO A 103 -11.76 -1.87 -3.72
CA PRO A 103 -10.35 -1.73 -3.39
C PRO A 103 -9.78 -0.44 -3.96
N ARG A 104 -8.87 0.18 -3.22
CA ARG A 104 -8.10 1.35 -3.66
C ARG A 104 -6.64 1.24 -3.24
N ALA A 105 -5.75 1.55 -4.18
CA ALA A 105 -4.35 1.75 -3.86
C ALA A 105 -4.19 3.11 -3.18
N VAL A 106 -3.42 3.14 -2.10
CA VAL A 106 -3.20 4.32 -1.28
C VAL A 106 -1.75 4.37 -0.81
N LEU A 107 -1.26 5.56 -0.51
CA LEU A 107 0.10 5.78 -0.02
C LEU A 107 1.16 5.38 -1.07
N THR A 108 2.43 5.36 -0.69
CA THR A 108 3.50 4.68 -1.41
C THR A 108 3.79 3.33 -0.75
N ALA A 109 4.49 2.42 -1.40
CA ALA A 109 4.75 1.09 -0.84
C ALA A 109 5.42 1.15 0.55
N PRO A 110 6.48 1.95 0.79
CA PRO A 110 7.07 2.05 2.12
C PRO A 110 6.14 2.68 3.16
N THR A 111 5.41 3.74 2.78
CA THR A 111 4.50 4.43 3.71
C THR A 111 3.28 3.58 4.05
N PHE A 112 2.81 2.77 3.09
CA PHE A 112 1.74 1.79 3.33
C PHE A 112 2.19 0.69 4.31
N ALA A 113 3.35 0.09 4.04
CA ALA A 113 3.91 -0.95 4.90
C ALA A 113 4.11 -0.44 6.34
N TYR A 114 4.67 0.77 6.49
CA TYR A 114 4.84 1.42 7.79
C TYR A 114 3.50 1.68 8.49
N GLY A 115 2.54 2.27 7.77
CA GLY A 115 1.23 2.61 8.35
C GLY A 115 0.46 1.39 8.84
N VAL A 116 0.45 0.29 8.06
CA VAL A 116 -0.17 -0.98 8.45
C VAL A 116 0.58 -1.62 9.62
N PHE A 117 1.92 -1.65 9.56
CA PHE A 117 2.73 -2.17 10.66
C PHE A 117 2.46 -1.41 11.96
N ARG A 118 2.43 -0.08 11.90
CA ARG A 118 2.16 0.76 13.07
C ARG A 118 0.80 0.46 13.68
N THR A 119 -0.25 0.39 12.87
CA THR A 119 -1.59 0.04 13.34
C THR A 119 -1.60 -1.31 14.06
N LEU A 120 -1.08 -2.36 13.42
CA LEU A 120 -1.06 -3.71 14.00
C LEU A 120 -0.22 -3.80 15.27
N TRP A 121 0.90 -3.06 15.32
CA TRP A 121 1.77 -3.01 16.48
C TRP A 121 1.08 -2.34 17.68
N GLU A 122 0.43 -1.19 17.44
CA GLU A 122 -0.30 -0.46 18.47
C GLU A 122 -1.53 -1.25 18.95
N GLU A 123 -2.28 -1.91 18.06
CA GLU A 123 -3.37 -2.82 18.40
C GLU A 123 -2.92 -4.02 19.24
N SER A 124 -1.69 -4.47 19.04
CA SER A 124 -1.07 -5.54 19.85
C SER A 124 -0.54 -5.06 21.20
N GLY A 125 -0.74 -3.78 21.54
CA GLY A 125 -0.29 -3.17 22.79
C GLY A 125 1.15 -2.62 22.74
N GLY A 126 1.77 -2.61 21.58
CA GLY A 126 3.09 -2.01 21.38
C GLY A 126 3.02 -0.48 21.27
N SER A 127 4.17 0.16 21.38
CA SER A 127 4.31 1.59 21.10
C SER A 127 5.48 1.81 20.15
N LEU A 128 5.35 2.78 19.26
CA LEU A 128 6.38 3.14 18.29
C LEU A 128 6.73 4.62 18.45
N SER A 129 7.99 4.89 18.79
CA SER A 129 8.52 6.25 18.85
C SER A 129 9.41 6.50 17.62
N GLY A 130 9.27 7.67 17.02
CA GLY A 130 10.02 8.05 15.81
C GLY A 130 9.21 7.91 14.53
N ASP A 131 9.84 8.29 13.42
CA ASP A 131 9.22 8.38 12.11
C ASP A 131 9.82 7.40 11.11
N LEU A 132 9.10 7.16 10.01
CA LEU A 132 9.58 6.37 8.88
C LEU A 132 10.80 7.05 8.23
N ARG A 133 11.88 6.31 8.08
CA ARG A 133 13.03 6.69 7.24
C ARG A 133 13.08 5.76 6.03
N ILE A 134 13.14 6.34 4.85
CA ILE A 134 13.30 5.61 3.60
C ILE A 134 14.75 5.79 3.16
N GLY A 135 15.44 4.69 2.89
CA GLY A 135 16.84 4.70 2.52
C GLY A 135 17.30 3.36 1.96
N SER A 136 18.56 3.32 1.51
CA SER A 136 19.21 2.10 1.07
C SER A 136 19.85 1.37 2.26
N VAL A 137 19.90 0.04 2.22
CA VAL A 137 20.64 -0.77 3.21
C VAL A 137 22.13 -0.40 3.21
N ALA A 138 22.68 0.01 2.07
CA ALA A 138 24.06 0.49 1.98
C ALA A 138 24.27 1.81 2.77
N ASP A 139 23.25 2.65 2.86
CA ASP A 139 23.31 3.90 3.61
C ASP A 139 23.33 3.65 5.12
N LEU A 140 22.73 2.55 5.58
CA LEU A 140 22.76 2.14 6.99
C LEU A 140 24.19 1.76 7.44
N ASN A 141 24.99 1.18 6.55
CA ASN A 141 26.38 0.83 6.84
C ASN A 141 27.29 2.06 6.89
N ASN A 142 26.86 3.18 6.29
CA ASN A 142 27.61 4.45 6.28
C ASN A 142 27.09 5.47 7.31
N ALA A 143 25.96 5.19 7.95
CA ALA A 143 25.43 6.04 8.98
C ALA A 143 26.22 5.83 10.27
N THR A 144 27.23 6.65 10.49
CA THR A 144 27.88 6.85 11.79
C THR A 144 26.91 7.54 12.76
N ASP A 145 25.76 6.91 12.99
CA ASP A 145 24.88 7.31 14.08
C ASP A 145 25.47 6.73 15.37
N THR A 146 26.30 7.51 16.02
CA THR A 146 26.98 7.19 17.28
C THR A 146 26.03 6.97 18.47
N SER A 147 24.73 6.94 18.22
CA SER A 147 23.69 6.66 19.24
C SER A 147 23.31 5.18 19.35
N LEU A 148 23.80 4.32 18.44
CA LEU A 148 23.65 2.87 18.57
C LEU A 148 24.90 2.29 19.25
N PRO A 149 24.80 1.60 20.39
CA PRO A 149 25.95 0.96 21.01
C PRO A 149 26.45 -0.16 20.10
N ASP A 150 27.73 -0.09 19.75
CA ASP A 150 28.51 -1.14 19.07
C ASP A 150 28.02 -1.52 17.66
N ALA A 151 28.16 -0.59 16.71
CA ALA A 151 28.13 -0.93 15.28
C ALA A 151 29.45 -1.65 14.90
N THR A 152 29.61 -2.88 15.36
CA THR A 152 30.53 -3.82 14.72
C THR A 152 29.98 -4.13 13.32
N ASP A 153 30.84 -4.27 12.33
CA ASP A 153 30.63 -4.50 10.88
C ASP A 153 29.73 -5.70 10.50
N THR A 154 28.76 -6.08 11.33
CA THR A 154 27.86 -7.20 11.13
C THR A 154 26.47 -6.68 10.79
N LEU A 155 25.94 -7.12 9.65
CA LEU A 155 24.53 -6.97 9.32
C LEU A 155 23.64 -7.32 10.53
N PRO A 156 22.58 -6.56 10.80
CA PRO A 156 21.69 -6.86 11.92
C PRO A 156 21.21 -8.33 11.84
N PRO A 157 21.11 -9.02 12.97
CA PRO A 157 20.72 -10.42 12.98
C PRO A 157 19.37 -10.60 12.27
N LEU A 158 19.26 -11.66 11.48
CA LEU A 158 18.02 -12.01 10.79
C LEU A 158 16.94 -12.28 11.85
N PHE A 159 15.95 -11.40 11.91
CA PHE A 159 14.85 -11.51 12.87
C PHE A 159 13.77 -12.49 12.40
N LEU A 160 13.40 -12.42 11.13
CA LEU A 160 12.34 -13.24 10.54
C LEU A 160 12.64 -13.52 9.07
N ARG A 161 12.40 -14.75 8.64
CA ARG A 161 12.41 -15.14 7.23
C ARG A 161 11.05 -15.68 6.85
N MET A 162 10.40 -15.02 5.90
CA MET A 162 9.19 -15.52 5.27
C MET A 162 9.54 -16.14 3.92
N MET A 163 9.06 -17.35 3.69
CA MET A 163 9.23 -18.03 2.40
C MET A 163 8.03 -17.73 1.51
N SER A 164 8.28 -17.35 0.27
CA SER A 164 7.22 -17.24 -0.75
C SER A 164 6.71 -18.63 -1.15
N PRO A 165 5.51 -18.73 -1.73
CA PRO A 165 5.08 -19.94 -2.43
C PRO A 165 6.08 -20.31 -3.54
N PRO A 166 6.09 -21.59 -4.00
CA PRO A 166 6.89 -21.99 -5.15
C PRO A 166 6.61 -21.14 -6.39
N LEU A 167 7.62 -20.89 -7.21
CA LEU A 167 7.52 -20.04 -8.40
C LEU A 167 6.41 -20.51 -9.37
N THR A 168 6.19 -21.81 -9.48
CA THR A 168 5.10 -22.39 -10.29
C THR A 168 3.73 -21.91 -9.85
N ASP A 169 3.51 -21.79 -8.53
CA ASP A 169 2.24 -21.31 -7.98
C ASP A 169 2.09 -19.82 -8.23
N VAL A 170 3.17 -19.06 -8.04
CA VAL A 170 3.18 -17.61 -8.33
C VAL A 170 2.83 -17.34 -9.79
N ILE A 171 3.46 -18.05 -10.75
CA ILE A 171 3.16 -17.93 -12.19
C ILE A 171 1.71 -18.33 -12.49
N THR A 172 1.21 -19.39 -11.84
CA THR A 172 -0.18 -19.81 -11.98
C THR A 172 -1.15 -18.71 -11.53
N TYR A 173 -0.89 -18.06 -10.40
CA TYR A 173 -1.71 -16.94 -9.93
C TYR A 173 -1.64 -15.73 -10.86
N ILE A 174 -0.44 -15.37 -11.35
CA ILE A 174 -0.25 -14.28 -12.31
C ILE A 174 -1.13 -14.50 -13.54
N ASN A 175 -1.03 -15.68 -14.15
CA ASN A 175 -1.76 -16.02 -15.38
C ASN A 175 -3.27 -16.13 -15.15
N LYS A 176 -3.69 -16.80 -14.07
CA LYS A 176 -5.11 -17.03 -13.77
C LYS A 176 -5.88 -15.74 -13.50
N TYR A 177 -5.23 -14.78 -12.84
CA TYR A 177 -5.87 -13.53 -12.41
C TYR A 177 -5.39 -12.32 -13.23
N SER A 178 -4.56 -12.52 -14.26
CA SER A 178 -3.97 -11.44 -15.06
C SER A 178 -3.34 -10.34 -14.19
N ASN A 179 -2.58 -10.76 -13.17
CA ASN A 179 -2.04 -9.85 -12.16
C ASN A 179 -0.77 -9.17 -12.65
N ASN A 180 -0.93 -7.99 -13.26
CA ASN A 180 0.17 -7.20 -13.80
C ASN A 180 1.18 -6.76 -12.73
N VAL A 181 0.73 -6.47 -11.52
CA VAL A 181 1.61 -6.02 -10.42
C VAL A 181 2.55 -7.17 -10.03
N MET A 182 2.01 -8.38 -9.85
CA MET A 182 2.83 -9.56 -9.57
C MET A 182 3.78 -9.88 -10.74
N ALA A 183 3.31 -9.76 -11.99
CA ALA A 183 4.14 -10.00 -13.17
C ALA A 183 5.35 -9.05 -13.21
N ARG A 184 5.14 -7.75 -12.98
CA ARG A 184 6.21 -6.76 -12.94
C ARG A 184 7.20 -7.02 -11.80
N ASN A 185 6.71 -7.33 -10.59
CA ASN A 185 7.57 -7.68 -9.46
C ASN A 185 8.39 -8.95 -9.74
N LEU A 186 7.79 -9.97 -10.34
CA LEU A 186 8.51 -11.19 -10.73
C LEU A 186 9.59 -10.90 -11.77
N PHE A 187 9.29 -10.07 -12.77
CA PHE A 187 10.25 -9.68 -13.80
C PHE A 187 11.46 -8.95 -13.19
N LEU A 188 11.22 -8.00 -12.30
CA LEU A 188 12.28 -7.30 -11.58
C LEU A 188 13.07 -8.24 -10.67
N THR A 189 12.41 -9.19 -10.00
CA THR A 189 13.09 -10.19 -9.18
C THR A 189 14.03 -11.05 -10.03
N LEU A 190 13.57 -11.52 -11.18
CA LEU A 190 14.41 -12.29 -12.11
C LEU A 190 15.60 -11.47 -12.62
N GLY A 191 15.39 -10.17 -12.88
CA GLY A 191 16.47 -9.25 -13.24
C GLY A 191 17.51 -9.12 -12.13
N ALA A 192 17.08 -8.90 -10.89
CA ALA A 192 17.97 -8.76 -9.74
C ALA A 192 18.74 -10.05 -9.40
N GLU A 193 18.14 -11.23 -9.64
CA GLU A 193 18.81 -12.53 -9.41
C GLU A 193 19.75 -12.92 -10.55
N THR A 194 19.54 -12.39 -11.75
CA THR A 194 20.37 -12.72 -12.94
C THR A 194 21.49 -11.72 -13.14
N PHE A 195 21.23 -10.48 -12.83
CA PHE A 195 22.17 -9.35 -12.91
C PHE A 195 22.35 -8.77 -11.51
N GLU A 196 23.32 -7.90 -11.33
CA GLU A 196 23.49 -7.26 -10.01
C GLU A 196 22.35 -6.25 -9.74
N PRO A 197 21.78 -6.24 -8.50
CA PRO A 197 20.79 -5.21 -8.10
C PRO A 197 21.42 -3.78 -8.20
N PRO A 198 20.59 -2.77 -8.44
CA PRO A 198 19.13 -2.79 -8.51
C PRO A 198 18.59 -3.17 -9.90
N ALA A 199 17.55 -3.98 -9.94
CA ALA A 199 16.86 -4.31 -11.19
C ALA A 199 15.99 -3.15 -11.69
N THR A 200 15.90 -3.01 -13.02
CA THR A 200 15.05 -2.02 -13.72
C THR A 200 14.12 -2.71 -14.71
N LEU A 201 13.04 -2.02 -15.12
CA LEU A 201 12.15 -2.48 -16.19
C LEU A 201 12.64 -2.09 -17.61
N ALA A 202 13.75 -1.38 -17.69
CA ALA A 202 14.37 -0.94 -18.94
C ALA A 202 15.27 -2.01 -19.55
#